data_35a4dc3962138721338b2b683551dbbe
#
_entry.id   35a4dc3962138721338b2b683551dbbe
#
_cell.length_a   1.000
_cell.length_b   1.000
_cell.length_c   1.000
_cell.angle_alpha   90.00
_cell.angle_beta   90.00
_cell.angle_gamma   90.00
#
_symmetry.space_group_name_H-M   'P 1'
#
loop_
_entity.id
_entity.type
_entity.pdbx_description
1 polymer ?
#
loop_
_entity_poly.entity_id
_entity_poly.type
_entity_poly.pdbx_seq_one_letter_code
_entity_poly.pdbx_strand_id
1 'polypeptide(L)'
;RAKGIFASLSPDEWEAASGCGGWRVQDVAQHMAAVFQQIAAPETIDVGDSGKSEMAAEVPVGARRDWTAEQVSAAYDEWSEKGVAALAALQEPPTADMVVPISDLGTHPLHILANAIVFDHYCHLRHDIGAAVERASILPRDPDALHATVEWMLAGLPQMCAAELGAGPDQ
;
A
#
# COMPACT_ATOMS: atom_id res chain seq x y z
N ARG A 1 -10.39 -7.69 -5.23
CA ARG A 1 -10.14 -8.72 -4.20
C ARG A 1 -10.27 -8.14 -2.80
N ALA A 2 -9.58 -7.04 -2.47
CA ALA A 2 -9.66 -6.41 -1.15
C ALA A 2 -11.10 -6.10 -0.72
N LYS A 3 -11.90 -5.43 -1.57
CA LYS A 3 -13.33 -5.16 -1.31
C LYS A 3 -14.12 -6.44 -0.95
N GLY A 4 -13.86 -7.55 -1.63
CA GLY A 4 -14.51 -8.84 -1.34
C GLY A 4 -14.11 -9.43 0.01
N ILE A 5 -12.84 -9.29 0.41
CA ILE A 5 -12.37 -9.70 1.75
C ILE A 5 -13.03 -8.80 2.80
N PHE A 6 -12.95 -7.48 2.67
CA PHE A 6 -13.51 -6.55 3.65
C PHE A 6 -15.02 -6.75 3.87
N ALA A 7 -15.79 -6.94 2.79
CA ALA A 7 -17.22 -7.22 2.86
C ALA A 7 -17.56 -8.55 3.55
N SER A 8 -16.60 -9.46 3.70
CA SER A 8 -16.78 -10.77 4.33
C SER A 8 -16.28 -10.86 5.78
N LEU A 9 -15.62 -9.80 6.28
CA LEU A 9 -15.06 -9.80 7.64
C LEU A 9 -16.17 -9.72 8.69
N SER A 10 -16.06 -10.58 9.72
CA SER A 10 -16.87 -10.44 10.93
C SER A 10 -16.36 -9.30 11.81
N PRO A 11 -17.16 -8.81 12.78
CA PRO A 11 -16.70 -7.81 13.73
C PRO A 11 -15.44 -8.23 14.49
N ASP A 12 -15.33 -9.49 14.90
CA ASP A 12 -14.16 -10.01 15.60
C ASP A 12 -12.92 -10.06 14.71
N GLU A 13 -13.09 -10.34 13.40
CA GLU A 13 -11.99 -10.35 12.44
C GLU A 13 -11.47 -8.93 12.14
N TRP A 14 -12.33 -7.93 12.12
CA TRP A 14 -11.92 -6.54 11.99
C TRP A 14 -11.02 -6.10 13.16
N GLU A 15 -11.32 -6.54 14.36
CA GLU A 15 -10.58 -6.22 15.60
C GLU A 15 -9.37 -7.13 15.84
N ALA A 16 -9.23 -8.22 15.09
CA ALA A 16 -8.13 -9.16 15.28
C ALA A 16 -6.76 -8.53 15.01
N ALA A 17 -5.74 -8.95 15.75
CA ALA A 17 -4.37 -8.54 15.50
C ALA A 17 -3.91 -9.02 14.12
N SER A 18 -3.36 -8.12 13.32
CA SER A 18 -2.82 -8.43 11.99
C SER A 18 -1.36 -8.91 12.07
N GLY A 19 -0.77 -9.21 10.91
CA GLY A 19 0.67 -9.48 10.78
C GLY A 19 1.54 -8.25 10.99
N CYS A 20 0.98 -7.04 10.83
CA CYS A 20 1.67 -5.79 11.14
C CYS A 20 1.66 -5.55 12.66
N GLY A 21 2.85 -5.48 13.27
CA GLY A 21 2.98 -5.29 14.72
C GLY A 21 2.27 -4.03 15.22
N GLY A 22 1.36 -4.20 16.18
CA GLY A 22 0.59 -3.10 16.78
C GLY A 22 -0.64 -2.66 15.99
N TRP A 23 -0.95 -3.27 14.84
CA TRP A 23 -2.11 -2.98 14.00
C TRP A 23 -3.12 -4.12 14.01
N ARG A 24 -4.40 -3.77 14.04
CA ARG A 24 -5.52 -4.68 13.78
C ARG A 24 -5.70 -4.87 12.27
N VAL A 25 -6.49 -5.85 11.87
CA VAL A 25 -6.96 -6.01 10.49
C VAL A 25 -7.58 -4.71 9.95
N GLN A 26 -8.37 -4.04 10.79
CA GLN A 26 -8.98 -2.74 10.46
C GLN A 26 -7.92 -1.66 10.16
N ASP A 27 -6.86 -1.61 10.93
CA ASP A 27 -5.80 -0.62 10.76
C ASP A 27 -5.03 -0.84 9.43
N VAL A 28 -4.81 -2.11 9.04
CA VAL A 28 -4.25 -2.47 7.73
C VAL A 28 -5.18 -2.04 6.58
N ALA A 29 -6.48 -2.35 6.67
CA ALA A 29 -7.45 -1.94 5.65
C ALA A 29 -7.52 -0.41 5.51
N GLN A 30 -7.40 0.31 6.63
CA GLN A 30 -7.37 1.76 6.67
C GLN A 30 -6.09 2.33 6.05
N HIS A 31 -4.93 1.71 6.28
CA HIS A 31 -3.68 2.05 5.60
C HIS A 31 -3.84 1.91 4.08
N MET A 32 -4.39 0.79 3.60
CA MET A 32 -4.63 0.57 2.17
C MET A 32 -5.55 1.63 1.55
N ALA A 33 -6.55 2.13 2.28
CA ALA A 33 -7.39 3.25 1.85
C ALA A 33 -6.61 4.57 1.82
N ALA A 34 -5.79 4.82 2.84
CA ALA A 34 -4.97 6.02 2.98
C ALA A 34 -3.93 6.16 1.86
N VAL A 35 -3.32 5.05 1.44
CA VAL A 35 -2.36 5.03 0.31
C VAL A 35 -3.04 5.48 -0.99
N PHE A 36 -4.23 5.00 -1.30
CA PHE A 36 -4.99 5.47 -2.46
C PHE A 36 -5.40 6.93 -2.34
N GLN A 37 -5.77 7.39 -1.14
CA GLN A 37 -6.08 8.81 -0.89
C GLN A 37 -4.85 9.68 -1.14
N GLN A 38 -3.69 9.28 -0.65
CA GLN A 38 -2.43 10.01 -0.86
C GLN A 38 -2.07 10.13 -2.34
N ILE A 39 -2.34 9.11 -3.14
CA ILE A 39 -2.10 9.13 -4.59
C ILE A 39 -3.10 10.04 -5.31
N ALA A 40 -4.38 9.95 -4.95
CA ALA A 40 -5.45 10.67 -5.67
C ALA A 40 -5.60 12.12 -5.25
N ALA A 41 -5.33 12.45 -3.98
CA ALA A 41 -5.57 13.77 -3.39
C ALA A 41 -4.62 14.00 -2.18
N PRO A 42 -3.30 14.11 -2.42
CA PRO A 42 -2.30 14.20 -1.36
C PRO A 42 -2.53 15.39 -0.40
N GLU A 43 -3.14 16.45 -0.87
CA GLU A 43 -3.47 17.65 -0.07
C GLU A 43 -4.58 17.40 0.97
N THR A 44 -5.27 16.26 0.90
CA THR A 44 -6.41 15.93 1.79
C THR A 44 -6.04 14.99 2.92
N ILE A 45 -4.79 14.54 2.98
CA ILE A 45 -4.32 13.56 3.96
C ILE A 45 -3.00 14.02 4.59
N ASP A 46 -2.94 13.95 5.91
CA ASP A 46 -1.69 14.18 6.63
C ASP A 46 -0.92 12.86 6.73
N VAL A 47 0.33 12.88 6.30
CA VAL A 47 1.26 11.74 6.38
C VAL A 47 2.49 12.09 7.25
N GLY A 48 2.46 13.24 7.92
CA GLY A 48 3.61 13.74 8.69
C GLY A 48 4.79 14.16 7.80
N ASP A 49 5.90 14.47 8.44
CA ASP A 49 7.10 15.02 7.82
C ASP A 49 8.37 14.17 8.06
N SER A 50 8.22 12.94 8.52
CA SER A 50 9.34 12.06 8.87
C SER A 50 10.27 11.70 7.69
N GLY A 51 9.77 11.80 6.47
CA GLY A 51 10.47 11.34 5.27
C GLY A 51 10.65 9.81 5.19
N LYS A 52 9.96 9.05 6.06
CA LYS A 52 9.97 7.59 6.08
C LYS A 52 8.60 7.05 5.76
N SER A 53 8.53 6.12 4.81
CA SER A 53 7.27 5.52 4.34
C SER A 53 6.49 4.83 5.46
N GLU A 54 7.17 4.08 6.34
CA GLU A 54 6.53 3.43 7.48
C GLU A 54 5.89 4.44 8.45
N MET A 55 6.58 5.54 8.75
CA MET A 55 6.04 6.58 9.63
C MET A 55 4.90 7.36 8.96
N ALA A 56 4.99 7.56 7.65
CA ALA A 56 3.92 8.17 6.86
C ALA A 56 2.63 7.31 6.87
N ALA A 57 2.77 5.99 6.93
CA ALA A 57 1.64 5.07 7.06
C ALA A 57 0.97 5.15 8.45
N GLU A 58 1.75 5.34 9.52
CA GLU A 58 1.26 5.36 10.90
C GLU A 58 0.38 6.60 11.20
N VAL A 59 0.70 7.76 10.61
CA VAL A 59 -0.01 9.01 10.87
C VAL A 59 -1.49 8.94 10.50
N PRO A 60 -1.89 8.60 9.26
CA PRO A 60 -3.31 8.51 8.90
C PRO A 60 -4.04 7.36 9.61
N VAL A 61 -3.37 6.25 9.91
CA VAL A 61 -3.94 5.15 10.68
C VAL A 61 -4.23 5.59 12.11
N GLY A 62 -3.28 6.25 12.76
CA GLY A 62 -3.46 6.79 14.12
C GLY A 62 -4.58 7.80 14.20
N ALA A 63 -4.68 8.71 13.23
CA ALA A 63 -5.74 9.74 13.18
C ALA A 63 -7.16 9.17 13.02
N ARG A 64 -7.29 7.93 12.55
CA ARG A 64 -8.57 7.28 12.25
C ARG A 64 -8.80 6.01 13.06
N ARG A 65 -8.05 5.81 14.13
CA ARG A 65 -8.08 4.56 14.93
C ARG A 65 -9.45 4.24 15.53
N ASP A 66 -10.28 5.27 15.71
CA ASP A 66 -11.65 5.15 16.26
C ASP A 66 -12.72 5.00 15.16
N TRP A 67 -12.34 4.89 13.91
CA TRP A 67 -13.30 4.66 12.83
C TRP A 67 -13.96 3.29 12.97
N THR A 68 -15.21 3.19 12.53
CA THR A 68 -15.89 1.90 12.44
C THR A 68 -15.45 1.12 11.19
N ALA A 69 -15.67 -0.18 11.18
CA ALA A 69 -15.41 -1.03 10.01
C ALA A 69 -16.14 -0.54 8.75
N GLU A 70 -17.37 -0.02 8.91
CA GLU A 70 -18.15 0.55 7.82
C GLU A 70 -17.49 1.82 7.26
N GLN A 71 -16.96 2.68 8.12
CA GLN A 71 -16.25 3.90 7.71
C GLN A 71 -14.97 3.55 6.96
N VAL A 72 -14.21 2.56 7.44
CA VAL A 72 -13.00 2.08 6.77
C VAL A 72 -13.31 1.46 5.42
N SER A 73 -14.34 0.60 5.34
CA SER A 73 -14.78 -0.01 4.08
C SER A 73 -15.23 1.03 3.05
N ALA A 74 -16.03 2.01 3.50
CA ALA A 74 -16.51 3.10 2.63
C ALA A 74 -15.34 3.96 2.12
N ALA A 75 -14.37 4.28 2.97
CA ALA A 75 -13.17 5.01 2.57
C ALA A 75 -12.34 4.23 1.55
N TYR A 76 -12.15 2.92 1.77
CA TYR A 76 -11.44 2.09 0.81
C TYR A 76 -12.17 2.02 -0.54
N ASP A 77 -13.49 1.88 -0.53
CA ASP A 77 -14.30 1.86 -1.75
C ASP A 77 -14.15 3.16 -2.54
N GLU A 78 -14.28 4.30 -1.88
CA GLU A 78 -14.13 5.61 -2.50
C GLU A 78 -12.71 5.85 -3.03
N TRP A 79 -11.71 5.69 -2.17
CA TRP A 79 -10.34 6.06 -2.51
C TRP A 79 -9.68 5.08 -3.47
N SER A 80 -10.03 3.80 -3.43
CA SER A 80 -9.50 2.83 -4.40
C SER A 80 -9.93 3.15 -5.84
N GLU A 81 -11.14 3.65 -6.06
CA GLU A 81 -11.61 4.07 -7.39
C GLU A 81 -10.82 5.28 -7.89
N LYS A 82 -10.69 6.30 -7.04
CA LYS A 82 -9.93 7.53 -7.36
C LYS A 82 -8.44 7.24 -7.54
N GLY A 83 -7.85 6.45 -6.65
CA GLY A 83 -6.43 6.10 -6.70
C GLY A 83 -6.07 5.28 -7.93
N VAL A 84 -6.90 4.31 -8.32
CA VAL A 84 -6.71 3.55 -9.56
C VAL A 84 -6.81 4.46 -10.78
N ALA A 85 -7.74 5.40 -10.82
CA ALA A 85 -7.83 6.37 -11.91
C ALA A 85 -6.59 7.28 -11.97
N ALA A 86 -6.10 7.74 -10.83
CA ALA A 86 -4.86 8.53 -10.76
C ALA A 86 -3.65 7.72 -11.22
N LEU A 87 -3.50 6.47 -10.76
CA LEU A 87 -2.42 5.58 -11.21
C LEU A 87 -2.47 5.30 -12.72
N ALA A 88 -3.67 5.15 -13.29
CA ALA A 88 -3.83 4.99 -14.73
C ALA A 88 -3.33 6.22 -15.51
N ALA A 89 -3.58 7.43 -15.01
CA ALA A 89 -3.09 8.66 -15.61
C ALA A 89 -1.55 8.78 -15.57
N LEU A 90 -0.89 8.13 -14.60
CA LEU A 90 0.56 8.09 -14.50
C LEU A 90 1.22 7.10 -15.49
N GLN A 91 0.44 6.31 -16.25
CA GLN A 91 0.97 5.38 -17.26
C GLN A 91 1.19 6.05 -18.62
N GLU A 92 0.75 7.28 -18.81
CA GLU A 92 0.80 7.97 -20.10
C GLU A 92 1.98 8.96 -20.17
N PRO A 93 2.74 8.97 -21.29
CA PRO A 93 3.77 9.98 -21.52
C PRO A 93 3.17 11.41 -21.60
N PRO A 94 3.90 12.45 -21.15
CA PRO A 94 5.27 12.39 -20.62
C PRO A 94 5.36 12.03 -19.12
N THR A 95 4.23 11.94 -18.44
CA THR A 95 4.17 11.75 -16.98
C THR A 95 4.77 10.41 -16.56
N ALA A 96 4.52 9.36 -17.33
CA ALA A 96 5.02 8.01 -17.06
C ALA A 96 6.53 7.95 -16.85
N ASP A 97 7.27 8.73 -17.62
CA ASP A 97 8.74 8.71 -17.66
C ASP A 97 9.38 9.72 -16.69
N MET A 98 8.57 10.52 -15.99
CA MET A 98 9.08 11.46 -14.99
C MET A 98 9.66 10.69 -13.80
N VAL A 99 10.92 10.94 -13.51
CA VAL A 99 11.65 10.32 -12.40
C VAL A 99 11.54 11.19 -11.16
N VAL A 100 10.99 10.63 -10.08
CA VAL A 100 10.74 11.35 -8.83
C VAL A 100 11.23 10.55 -7.61
N PRO A 101 11.64 11.22 -6.53
CA PRO A 101 11.90 10.56 -5.25
C PRO A 101 10.58 10.11 -4.62
N ILE A 102 10.56 8.88 -4.10
CA ILE A 102 9.42 8.30 -3.37
C ILE A 102 9.86 8.03 -1.93
N SER A 103 9.90 9.08 -1.12
CA SER A 103 10.33 9.00 0.29
C SER A 103 11.68 8.25 0.41
N ASP A 104 11.79 7.31 1.34
CA ASP A 104 12.95 6.43 1.54
C ASP A 104 12.94 5.18 0.65
N LEU A 105 11.97 5.07 -0.26
CA LEU A 105 11.86 3.93 -1.20
C LEU A 105 12.75 4.09 -2.43
N GLY A 106 13.40 5.24 -2.59
CA GLY A 106 14.30 5.53 -3.70
C GLY A 106 13.70 6.47 -4.75
N THR A 107 14.36 6.52 -5.92
CA THR A 107 13.99 7.41 -7.04
C THR A 107 13.56 6.58 -8.23
N HIS A 108 12.34 6.78 -8.69
CA HIS A 108 11.70 5.93 -9.68
C HIS A 108 10.90 6.71 -10.73
N PRO A 109 10.74 6.19 -11.95
CA PRO A 109 9.78 6.73 -12.90
C PRO A 109 8.35 6.52 -12.37
N LEU A 110 7.47 7.49 -12.62
CA LEU A 110 6.12 7.51 -12.03
C LEU A 110 5.26 6.29 -12.41
N HIS A 111 5.45 5.73 -13.61
CA HIS A 111 4.67 4.56 -14.01
C HIS A 111 4.84 3.34 -13.08
N ILE A 112 6.01 3.20 -12.43
CA ILE A 112 6.26 2.05 -11.54
C ILE A 112 5.47 2.14 -10.21
N LEU A 113 4.90 3.30 -9.90
CA LEU A 113 4.11 3.48 -8.69
C LEU A 113 2.89 2.54 -8.65
N ALA A 114 2.32 2.20 -9.80
CA ALA A 114 1.26 1.20 -9.87
C ALA A 114 1.73 -0.18 -9.37
N ASN A 115 2.96 -0.58 -9.69
CA ASN A 115 3.55 -1.82 -9.22
C ASN A 115 3.81 -1.79 -7.71
N ALA A 116 4.23 -0.64 -7.17
CA ALA A 116 4.39 -0.44 -5.73
C ALA A 116 3.06 -0.67 -4.98
N ILE A 117 1.96 -0.15 -5.51
CA ILE A 117 0.63 -0.32 -4.90
C ILE A 117 0.13 -1.76 -5.03
N VAL A 118 0.43 -2.44 -6.13
CA VAL A 118 0.13 -3.88 -6.26
C VAL A 118 0.91 -4.69 -5.23
N PHE A 119 2.21 -4.39 -5.03
CA PHE A 119 3.04 -5.02 -4.00
C PHE A 119 2.46 -4.80 -2.60
N ASP A 120 2.18 -3.55 -2.24
CA ASP A 120 1.57 -3.16 -0.96
C ASP A 120 0.30 -3.98 -0.67
N HIS A 121 -0.65 -3.95 -1.59
CA HIS A 121 -1.92 -4.67 -1.45
C HIS A 121 -1.75 -6.18 -1.44
N TYR A 122 -0.82 -6.73 -2.22
CA TYR A 122 -0.53 -8.16 -2.25
C TYR A 122 -0.02 -8.64 -0.89
N CYS A 123 0.93 -7.91 -0.30
CA CYS A 123 1.49 -8.23 0.99
C CYS A 123 0.46 -8.05 2.11
N HIS A 124 -0.20 -6.92 2.17
CA HIS A 124 -1.18 -6.64 3.23
C HIS A 124 -2.36 -7.61 3.23
N LEU A 125 -2.92 -7.94 2.06
CA LEU A 125 -4.02 -8.90 2.01
C LEU A 125 -3.60 -10.31 2.43
N ARG A 126 -2.47 -10.80 1.90
CA ARG A 126 -2.10 -12.21 2.08
C ARG A 126 -1.38 -12.49 3.37
N HIS A 127 -0.54 -11.56 3.80
CA HIS A 127 0.32 -11.78 4.95
C HIS A 127 -0.23 -11.11 6.19
N ASP A 128 -0.58 -9.85 6.13
CA ASP A 128 -0.97 -9.11 7.33
C ASP A 128 -2.42 -9.39 7.72
N ILE A 129 -3.37 -9.20 6.82
CA ILE A 129 -4.77 -9.58 7.05
C ILE A 129 -4.88 -11.11 7.09
N GLY A 130 -4.14 -11.80 6.22
CA GLY A 130 -4.10 -13.26 6.15
C GLY A 130 -3.59 -13.94 7.40
N ALA A 131 -2.85 -13.26 8.27
CA ALA A 131 -2.42 -13.78 9.57
C ALA A 131 -3.60 -14.07 10.51
N ALA A 132 -4.66 -13.28 10.44
CA ALA A 132 -5.88 -13.44 11.23
C ALA A 132 -7.04 -14.05 10.42
N VAL A 133 -7.04 -13.91 9.10
CA VAL A 133 -8.15 -14.23 8.21
C VAL A 133 -7.69 -15.22 7.15
N GLU A 134 -7.86 -16.52 7.40
CA GLU A 134 -7.36 -17.61 6.52
C GLU A 134 -7.77 -17.42 5.05
N ARG A 135 -9.01 -17.05 4.77
CA ARG A 135 -9.49 -16.85 3.39
C ARG A 135 -8.77 -15.75 2.63
N ALA A 136 -8.13 -14.78 3.32
CA ALA A 136 -7.27 -13.79 2.69
C ALA A 136 -5.89 -14.38 2.34
N SER A 137 -5.31 -15.23 3.20
CA SER A 137 -4.01 -15.86 2.97
C SER A 137 -4.02 -16.81 1.76
N ILE A 138 -5.14 -17.52 1.52
CA ILE A 138 -5.30 -18.51 0.45
C ILE A 138 -5.91 -17.94 -0.85
N LEU A 139 -6.05 -16.62 -0.98
CA LEU A 139 -6.53 -16.01 -2.22
C LEU A 139 -5.76 -16.58 -3.45
N PRO A 140 -6.44 -16.84 -4.58
CA PRO A 140 -5.77 -17.31 -5.79
C PRO A 140 -4.62 -16.39 -6.19
N ARG A 141 -3.49 -16.99 -6.53
CA ARG A 141 -2.35 -16.23 -7.07
C ARG A 141 -2.72 -15.67 -8.42
N ASP A 142 -2.37 -14.41 -8.62
CA ASP A 142 -2.57 -13.68 -9.87
C ASP A 142 -1.19 -13.48 -10.51
N PRO A 143 -0.93 -14.04 -11.69
CA PRO A 143 0.37 -13.91 -12.33
C PRO A 143 0.77 -12.46 -12.60
N ASP A 144 -0.20 -11.60 -13.00
CA ASP A 144 0.08 -10.20 -13.31
C ASP A 144 0.40 -9.41 -12.04
N ALA A 145 -0.36 -9.64 -10.98
CA ALA A 145 -0.06 -9.03 -9.68
C ALA A 145 1.30 -9.49 -9.12
N LEU A 146 1.64 -10.76 -9.29
CA LEU A 146 2.93 -11.29 -8.88
C LEU A 146 4.07 -10.68 -9.70
N HIS A 147 3.88 -10.53 -11.02
CA HIS A 147 4.85 -9.88 -11.91
C HIS A 147 5.11 -8.43 -11.47
N ALA A 148 4.06 -7.64 -11.31
CA ALA A 148 4.17 -6.25 -10.84
C ALA A 148 4.87 -6.14 -9.48
N THR A 149 4.55 -7.06 -8.54
CA THR A 149 5.21 -7.15 -7.24
C THR A 149 6.72 -7.38 -7.38
N VAL A 150 7.13 -8.33 -8.22
CA VAL A 150 8.54 -8.65 -8.45
C VAL A 150 9.27 -7.51 -9.15
N GLU A 151 8.65 -6.87 -10.14
CA GLU A 151 9.23 -5.69 -10.80
C GLU A 151 9.50 -4.55 -9.82
N TRP A 152 8.53 -4.25 -8.94
CA TRP A 152 8.72 -3.24 -7.89
C TRP A 152 9.89 -3.60 -6.97
N MET A 153 9.95 -4.85 -6.49
CA MET A 153 11.04 -5.29 -5.62
C MET A 153 12.41 -5.18 -6.30
N LEU A 154 12.52 -5.59 -7.57
CA LEU A 154 13.77 -5.51 -8.33
C LEU A 154 14.22 -4.06 -8.57
N ALA A 155 13.28 -3.13 -8.73
CA ALA A 155 13.59 -1.71 -8.88
C ALA A 155 13.94 -1.04 -7.54
N GLY A 156 13.28 -1.43 -6.46
CA GLY A 156 13.40 -0.80 -5.14
C GLY A 156 14.56 -1.33 -4.30
N LEU A 157 14.75 -2.64 -4.22
CA LEU A 157 15.76 -3.27 -3.35
C LEU A 157 17.17 -2.69 -3.49
N PRO A 158 17.71 -2.45 -4.71
CA PRO A 158 19.05 -1.88 -4.85
C PRO A 158 19.19 -0.50 -4.23
N GLN A 159 18.12 0.29 -4.18
CA GLN A 159 18.12 1.63 -3.59
C GLN A 159 17.83 1.61 -2.10
N MET A 160 16.87 0.80 -1.66
CA MET A 160 16.45 0.70 -0.25
C MET A 160 17.49 -0.02 0.62
N CYS A 161 18.19 -1.01 0.06
CA CYS A 161 19.13 -1.88 0.76
C CYS A 161 20.58 -1.65 0.30
N ALA A 162 20.91 -0.48 -0.24
CA ALA A 162 22.25 -0.19 -0.77
C ALA A 162 23.35 -0.39 0.26
N ALA A 163 23.11 -0.01 1.51
CA ALA A 163 24.07 -0.16 2.60
C ALA A 163 24.30 -1.64 2.96
N GLU A 164 23.25 -2.43 3.05
CA GLU A 164 23.29 -3.86 3.38
C GLU A 164 23.90 -4.69 2.24
N LEU A 165 23.65 -4.28 0.99
CA LEU A 165 24.19 -4.93 -0.20
C LEU A 165 25.65 -4.53 -0.48
N GLY A 166 26.20 -3.55 0.24
CA GLY A 166 27.53 -3.00 -0.02
C GLY A 166 27.64 -2.30 -1.38
N ALA A 167 26.50 -1.95 -1.98
CA ALA A 167 26.46 -1.22 -3.24
C ALA A 167 26.82 0.24 -3.01
N GLY A 168 27.89 0.71 -3.65
CA GLY A 168 28.18 2.14 -3.72
C GLY A 168 27.22 2.83 -4.72
N PRO A 169 27.12 4.17 -4.69
CA PRO A 169 26.21 4.92 -5.54
C PRO A 169 26.45 4.77 -7.05
N ASP A 170 27.52 4.09 -7.44
CA ASP A 170 27.93 3.92 -8.84
C ASP A 170 28.02 2.44 -9.26
N GLN A 171 27.35 1.50 -8.57
CA GLN A 171 27.35 0.08 -8.92
C GLN A 171 25.97 -0.44 -9.32
#